data_ac7499c143b0660ef1fb8edfa66143ce
#
_entry.id   ac7499c143b0660ef1fb8edfa66143ce
#
_cell.length_a   1.000
_cell.length_b   1.000
_cell.length_c   1.000
_cell.angle_alpha   90.00
_cell.angle_beta   90.00
_cell.angle_gamma   90.00
#
_symmetry.space_group_name_H-M   'P 1'
#
loop_
_entity.id
_entity.type
_entity.pdbx_description
1 polymer ?
#
loop_
_entity_poly.entity_id
_entity_poly.type
_entity_poly.pdbx_seq_one_letter_code
_entity_poly.pdbx_strand_id
1 'polypeptide(L)'
;MKFMIKHEAKGRMRIHAVQNRMSYAQADTLLYFLHSQKEVTFAKVYDRTCDAVISYVGDRQTIIELLRGFHYEDVEVPEGLIENSGRELNNTYQEKLIGKIVFHYARRWILPYPIRICLTSLRSVKYIWKGLTTLAAGKIEAVSYTHLRAHETTLHL
;
A
#
# COMPACT_ATOMS: atom_id res chain seq x y z
N MET A 1 -11.28 -24.38 -1.82
CA MET A 1 -10.34 -23.90 -0.77
C MET A 1 -10.58 -24.63 0.55
N LYS A 2 -9.51 -24.96 1.33
CA LYS A 2 -9.64 -25.48 2.71
C LYS A 2 -9.72 -24.31 3.69
N PHE A 3 -10.69 -24.31 4.59
CA PHE A 3 -10.87 -23.25 5.58
C PHE A 3 -11.49 -23.77 6.88
N MET A 4 -11.37 -22.98 7.95
CA MET A 4 -12.01 -23.19 9.24
C MET A 4 -12.88 -21.97 9.58
N ILE A 5 -14.05 -22.21 10.17
CA ILE A 5 -14.91 -21.12 10.67
C ILE A 5 -14.42 -20.76 12.07
N LYS A 6 -13.89 -19.52 12.24
CA LYS A 6 -13.42 -19.00 13.53
C LYS A 6 -14.55 -18.41 14.37
N HIS A 7 -15.46 -17.73 13.72
CA HIS A 7 -16.58 -17.08 14.38
C HIS A 7 -17.76 -16.99 13.41
N GLU A 8 -18.96 -17.14 13.93
CA GLU A 8 -20.19 -17.05 13.16
C GLU A 8 -21.27 -16.31 13.96
N ALA A 9 -22.02 -15.45 13.27
CA ALA A 9 -23.20 -14.77 13.76
C ALA A 9 -24.24 -14.78 12.63
N LYS A 10 -25.49 -14.44 12.93
CA LYS A 10 -26.55 -14.40 11.93
C LYS A 10 -26.19 -13.48 10.76
N GLY A 11 -26.07 -14.05 9.55
CA GLY A 11 -25.71 -13.32 8.33
C GLY A 11 -24.23 -12.86 8.24
N ARG A 12 -23.36 -13.35 9.13
CA ARG A 12 -21.93 -13.01 9.13
C ARG A 12 -21.07 -14.16 9.60
N MET A 13 -20.03 -14.47 8.88
CA MET A 13 -19.02 -15.45 9.30
C MET A 13 -17.61 -14.93 9.13
N ARG A 14 -16.71 -15.37 10.02
CA ARG A 14 -15.27 -15.21 9.89
C ARG A 14 -14.64 -16.56 9.66
N ILE A 15 -13.97 -16.69 8.56
CA ILE A 15 -13.24 -17.90 8.19
C ILE A 15 -11.73 -17.67 8.24
N HIS A 16 -11.00 -18.74 8.43
CA HIS A 16 -9.55 -18.79 8.31
C HIS A 16 -9.19 -19.76 7.18
N ALA A 17 -8.53 -19.28 6.15
CA ALA A 17 -7.98 -20.12 5.10
C ALA A 17 -6.80 -20.93 5.66
N VAL A 18 -6.84 -22.27 5.47
CA VAL A 18 -5.80 -23.18 5.98
C VAL A 18 -4.57 -23.10 5.09
N GLN A 19 -3.80 -22.01 5.30
CA GLN A 19 -2.51 -21.78 4.64
C GLN A 19 -1.61 -20.96 5.55
N ASN A 20 -0.29 -21.16 5.44
CA ASN A 20 0.68 -20.47 6.31
C ASN A 20 0.78 -18.98 6.03
N ARG A 21 0.59 -18.57 4.79
CA ARG A 21 0.69 -17.19 4.33
C ARG A 21 -0.22 -16.97 3.13
N MET A 22 -0.83 -15.81 3.07
CA MET A 22 -1.62 -15.35 1.92
C MET A 22 -0.89 -14.21 1.24
N SER A 23 -0.66 -14.33 -0.07
CA SER A 23 -0.10 -13.22 -0.86
C SER A 23 -1.15 -12.12 -1.07
N TYR A 24 -0.72 -10.91 -1.42
CA TYR A 24 -1.65 -9.83 -1.75
C TYR A 24 -2.54 -10.19 -2.94
N ALA A 25 -1.96 -10.80 -3.98
CA ALA A 25 -2.71 -11.28 -5.12
C ALA A 25 -3.80 -12.29 -4.72
N GLN A 26 -3.46 -13.29 -3.91
CA GLN A 26 -4.43 -14.26 -3.39
C GLN A 26 -5.55 -13.60 -2.57
N ALA A 27 -5.20 -12.61 -1.73
CA ALA A 27 -6.17 -11.89 -0.92
C ALA A 27 -7.12 -11.06 -1.79
N ASP A 28 -6.62 -10.44 -2.84
CA ASP A 28 -7.42 -9.62 -3.76
C ASP A 28 -8.26 -10.49 -4.70
N THR A 29 -7.74 -11.64 -5.16
CA THR A 29 -8.51 -12.65 -5.92
C THR A 29 -9.67 -13.20 -5.09
N LEU A 30 -9.42 -13.58 -3.83
CA LEU A 30 -10.48 -14.05 -2.93
C LEU A 30 -11.52 -12.94 -2.67
N LEU A 31 -11.07 -11.70 -2.46
CA LEU A 31 -11.96 -10.56 -2.25
C LEU A 31 -12.82 -10.30 -3.48
N TYR A 32 -12.23 -10.31 -4.67
CA TYR A 32 -12.93 -10.16 -5.95
C TYR A 32 -13.97 -11.26 -6.15
N PHE A 33 -13.58 -12.52 -5.93
CA PHE A 33 -14.51 -13.66 -6.00
C PHE A 33 -15.69 -13.50 -5.05
N LEU A 34 -15.45 -13.12 -3.79
CA LEU A 34 -16.52 -12.93 -2.82
C LEU A 34 -17.47 -11.79 -3.22
N HIS A 35 -16.94 -10.68 -3.74
CA HIS A 35 -17.79 -9.57 -4.21
C HIS A 35 -18.58 -9.90 -5.49
N SER A 36 -18.15 -10.86 -6.28
CA SER A 36 -18.90 -11.29 -7.46
C SER A 36 -20.13 -12.16 -7.12
N GLN A 37 -20.22 -12.65 -5.88
CA GLN A 37 -21.34 -13.51 -5.46
C GLN A 37 -22.53 -12.65 -5.00
N LYS A 38 -23.74 -12.99 -5.51
CA LYS A 38 -24.98 -12.25 -5.22
C LYS A 38 -25.40 -12.31 -3.75
N GLU A 39 -25.06 -13.40 -3.09
CA GLU A 39 -25.39 -13.67 -1.69
C GLU A 39 -24.50 -12.90 -0.72
N VAL A 40 -23.35 -12.41 -1.17
CA VAL A 40 -22.39 -11.69 -0.34
C VAL A 40 -22.66 -10.19 -0.40
N THR A 41 -23.02 -9.62 0.73
CA THR A 41 -23.24 -8.16 0.87
C THR A 41 -22.01 -7.39 1.24
N PHE A 42 -21.07 -8.02 1.95
CA PHE A 42 -19.81 -7.43 2.33
C PHE A 42 -18.74 -8.51 2.51
N ALA A 43 -17.56 -8.24 2.02
CA ALA A 43 -16.39 -9.10 2.25
C ALA A 43 -15.17 -8.25 2.62
N LYS A 44 -14.34 -8.78 3.53
CA LYS A 44 -13.04 -8.22 3.87
C LYS A 44 -12.05 -9.34 4.13
N VAL A 45 -10.94 -9.34 3.41
CA VAL A 45 -9.89 -10.34 3.51
C VAL A 45 -8.67 -9.73 4.20
N TYR A 46 -8.10 -10.45 5.14
CA TYR A 46 -6.91 -10.09 5.91
C TYR A 46 -5.76 -11.00 5.51
N ASP A 47 -4.88 -10.52 4.67
CA ASP A 47 -3.73 -11.26 4.13
C ASP A 47 -2.79 -11.79 5.22
N ARG A 48 -2.49 -10.97 6.23
CA ARG A 48 -1.55 -11.32 7.32
C ARG A 48 -2.03 -12.47 8.21
N THR A 49 -3.34 -12.56 8.45
CA THR A 49 -3.93 -13.58 9.31
C THR A 49 -4.61 -14.69 8.52
N CYS A 50 -4.62 -14.61 7.19
CA CYS A 50 -5.34 -15.50 6.29
C CYS A 50 -6.84 -15.64 6.65
N ASP A 51 -7.42 -14.59 7.22
CA ASP A 51 -8.83 -14.57 7.61
C ASP A 51 -9.67 -13.81 6.58
N ALA A 52 -10.90 -14.23 6.39
CA ALA A 52 -11.90 -13.45 5.68
C ALA A 52 -13.16 -13.28 6.53
N VAL A 53 -13.69 -12.07 6.53
CA VAL A 53 -14.98 -11.73 7.13
C VAL A 53 -15.97 -11.53 6.01
N ILE A 54 -17.07 -12.28 6.05
CA ILE A 54 -18.10 -12.33 5.02
C ILE A 54 -19.44 -12.04 5.68
N SER A 55 -20.14 -11.03 5.18
CA SER A 55 -21.55 -10.80 5.50
C SER A 55 -22.38 -11.25 4.31
N TYR A 56 -23.43 -11.99 4.56
CA TYR A 56 -24.23 -12.62 3.52
C TYR A 56 -25.72 -12.59 3.84
N VAL A 57 -26.51 -12.71 2.78
CA VAL A 57 -27.99 -12.87 2.87
C VAL A 57 -28.33 -14.22 2.26
N GLY A 58 -29.22 -14.96 2.91
CA GLY A 58 -29.64 -16.30 2.47
C GLY A 58 -29.08 -17.41 3.34
N ASP A 59 -28.93 -18.60 2.73
CA ASP A 59 -28.53 -19.78 3.47
C ASP A 59 -27.03 -19.87 3.72
N ARG A 60 -26.68 -20.23 4.93
CA ARG A 60 -25.30 -20.49 5.37
C ARG A 60 -24.59 -21.56 4.53
N GLN A 61 -25.31 -22.60 4.18
CA GLN A 61 -24.73 -23.74 3.47
C GLN A 61 -24.26 -23.36 2.07
N THR A 62 -24.96 -22.45 1.41
CA THR A 62 -24.57 -21.89 0.11
C THR A 62 -23.21 -21.24 0.17
N ILE A 63 -22.94 -20.43 1.20
CA ILE A 63 -21.65 -19.76 1.36
C ILE A 63 -20.52 -20.77 1.64
N ILE A 64 -20.80 -21.81 2.41
CA ILE A 64 -19.82 -22.87 2.68
C ILE A 64 -19.47 -23.64 1.40
N GLU A 65 -20.45 -23.97 0.57
CA GLU A 65 -20.23 -24.67 -0.71
C GLU A 65 -19.46 -23.79 -1.69
N LEU A 66 -19.80 -22.51 -1.80
CA LEU A 66 -19.08 -21.50 -2.55
C LEU A 66 -17.59 -21.45 -2.17
N LEU A 67 -17.30 -21.37 -0.88
CA LEU A 67 -15.93 -21.32 -0.37
C LEU A 67 -15.18 -22.65 -0.59
N ARG A 68 -15.85 -23.79 -0.47
CA ARG A 68 -15.23 -25.09 -0.77
C ARG A 68 -14.86 -25.25 -2.23
N GLY A 69 -15.74 -24.80 -3.13
CA GLY A 69 -15.50 -24.81 -4.58
C GLY A 69 -14.48 -23.79 -5.05
N PHE A 70 -14.11 -22.80 -4.23
CA PHE A 70 -13.17 -21.76 -4.64
C PHE A 70 -11.74 -22.28 -4.79
N HIS A 71 -11.11 -22.00 -5.94
CA HIS A 71 -9.68 -22.17 -6.20
C HIS A 71 -9.14 -20.88 -6.81
N TYR A 72 -7.94 -20.49 -6.43
CA TYR A 72 -7.33 -19.23 -6.89
C TYR A 72 -7.06 -19.20 -8.40
N GLU A 73 -6.83 -20.37 -8.99
CA GLU A 73 -6.51 -20.54 -10.40
C GLU A 73 -7.74 -20.45 -11.31
N ASP A 74 -8.93 -20.69 -10.76
CA ASP A 74 -10.19 -20.74 -11.52
C ASP A 74 -10.82 -19.33 -11.68
N VAL A 75 -10.28 -18.32 -11.01
CA VAL A 75 -10.85 -16.97 -11.01
C VAL A 75 -10.05 -16.06 -11.91
N GLU A 76 -10.63 -15.72 -13.05
CA GLU A 76 -10.08 -14.68 -13.92
C GLU A 76 -10.32 -13.30 -13.29
N VAL A 77 -9.24 -12.67 -12.84
CA VAL A 77 -9.27 -11.33 -12.26
C VAL A 77 -8.93 -10.33 -13.37
N PRO A 78 -9.67 -9.22 -13.51
CA PRO A 78 -9.38 -8.20 -14.50
C PRO A 78 -7.94 -7.69 -14.39
N GLU A 79 -7.31 -7.46 -15.55
CA GLU A 79 -5.96 -6.88 -15.60
C GLU A 79 -5.90 -5.54 -14.84
N GLY A 80 -4.84 -5.35 -14.07
CA GLY A 80 -4.62 -4.15 -13.27
C GLY A 80 -5.36 -4.09 -11.93
N LEU A 81 -6.31 -4.98 -11.65
CA LEU A 81 -7.02 -4.96 -10.36
C LEU A 81 -6.07 -5.30 -9.21
N ILE A 82 -5.20 -6.27 -9.38
CA ILE A 82 -4.21 -6.68 -8.38
C ILE A 82 -3.12 -5.62 -8.26
N GLU A 83 -2.58 -5.14 -9.38
CA GLU A 83 -1.50 -4.14 -9.42
C GLU A 83 -1.92 -2.78 -8.82
N ASN A 84 -3.18 -2.41 -9.02
CA ASN A 84 -3.74 -1.15 -8.49
C ASN A 84 -4.53 -1.36 -7.19
N SER A 85 -4.42 -2.52 -6.55
CA SER A 85 -5.09 -2.77 -5.29
C SER A 85 -4.57 -1.85 -4.19
N GLY A 86 -5.45 -1.45 -3.28
CA GLY A 86 -5.04 -0.61 -2.15
C GLY A 86 -3.97 -1.26 -1.26
N ARG A 87 -3.87 -2.60 -1.26
CA ARG A 87 -2.83 -3.35 -0.54
C ARG A 87 -1.47 -3.18 -1.20
N GLU A 88 -1.40 -3.39 -2.50
CA GLU A 88 -0.16 -3.29 -3.27
C GLU A 88 0.37 -1.86 -3.28
N LEU A 89 -0.51 -0.88 -3.50
CA LEU A 89 -0.15 0.55 -3.45
C LEU A 89 0.37 0.96 -2.07
N ASN A 90 -0.28 0.51 -0.99
CA ASN A 90 0.15 0.81 0.37
C ASN A 90 1.49 0.14 0.70
N ASN A 91 1.69 -1.11 0.29
CA ASN A 91 2.95 -1.82 0.48
C ASN A 91 4.11 -1.11 -0.25
N THR A 92 3.91 -0.77 -1.52
CA THR A 92 4.90 -0.04 -2.33
C THR A 92 5.22 1.32 -1.72
N TYR A 93 4.22 2.03 -1.17
CA TYR A 93 4.44 3.29 -0.48
C TYR A 93 5.26 3.10 0.80
N GLN A 94 4.92 2.10 1.62
CA GLN A 94 5.65 1.79 2.85
C GLN A 94 7.10 1.40 2.56
N GLU A 95 7.35 0.56 1.56
CA GLU A 95 8.71 0.18 1.16
C GLU A 95 9.55 1.39 0.71
N LYS A 96 8.96 2.27 -0.10
CA LYS A 96 9.62 3.52 -0.51
C LYS A 96 9.91 4.43 0.67
N LEU A 97 9.00 4.53 1.63
CA LEU A 97 9.18 5.33 2.84
C LEU A 97 10.29 4.75 3.73
N ILE A 98 10.25 3.44 4.00
CA ILE A 98 11.28 2.74 4.77
C ILE A 98 12.63 2.90 4.10
N GLY A 99 12.71 2.70 2.78
CA GLY A 99 13.94 2.88 2.01
C GLY A 99 14.53 4.28 2.16
N LYS A 100 13.69 5.33 2.11
CA LYS A 100 14.13 6.72 2.34
C LYS A 100 14.66 6.93 3.76
N ILE A 101 13.98 6.39 4.77
CA ILE A 101 14.40 6.49 6.18
C ILE A 101 15.74 5.78 6.38
N VAL A 102 15.84 4.52 5.95
CA VAL A 102 17.06 3.72 6.06
C VAL A 102 18.23 4.41 5.36
N PHE A 103 18.01 4.91 4.13
CA PHE A 103 19.04 5.64 3.39
C PHE A 103 19.48 6.93 4.09
N HIS A 104 18.51 7.66 4.70
CA HIS A 104 18.83 8.88 5.46
C HIS A 104 19.75 8.58 6.65
N TYR A 105 19.42 7.57 7.45
CA TYR A 105 20.23 7.18 8.60
C TYR A 105 21.56 6.54 8.19
N ALA A 106 21.57 5.67 7.17
CA ALA A 106 22.81 5.09 6.65
C ALA A 106 23.78 6.16 6.17
N ARG A 107 23.29 7.16 5.43
CA ARG A 107 24.10 8.31 5.01
C ARG A 107 24.64 9.10 6.20
N ARG A 108 23.86 9.26 7.27
CA ARG A 108 24.29 9.97 8.48
C ARG A 108 25.38 9.22 9.25
N TRP A 109 25.34 7.89 9.24
CA TRP A 109 26.27 7.03 9.97
C TRP A 109 27.56 6.76 9.19
N ILE A 110 27.45 6.52 7.90
CA ILE A 110 28.59 6.11 7.06
C ILE A 110 29.39 7.30 6.55
N LEU A 111 28.74 8.44 6.24
CA LEU A 111 29.45 9.58 5.68
C LEU A 111 29.98 10.53 6.77
N PRO A 112 31.30 10.81 6.78
CA PRO A 112 31.90 11.87 7.58
C PRO A 112 31.22 13.22 7.33
N TYR A 113 31.16 14.04 8.37
CA TYR A 113 30.48 15.33 8.33
C TYR A 113 30.86 16.23 7.15
N PRO A 114 32.19 16.42 6.80
CA PRO A 114 32.59 17.29 5.69
C PRO A 114 32.06 16.77 4.33
N ILE A 115 32.08 15.47 4.10
CA ILE A 115 31.56 14.89 2.84
C ILE A 115 30.04 15.09 2.73
N ARG A 116 29.33 14.99 3.84
CA ARG A 116 27.89 15.21 3.89
C ARG A 116 27.52 16.65 3.56
N ILE A 117 28.29 17.64 4.07
CA ILE A 117 28.11 19.05 3.72
C ILE A 117 28.34 19.25 2.23
N CYS A 118 29.47 18.77 1.69
CA CYS A 118 29.79 18.89 0.29
C CYS A 118 28.69 18.36 -0.63
N LEU A 119 28.18 17.15 -0.36
CA LEU A 119 27.08 16.56 -1.12
C LEU A 119 25.77 17.35 -1.00
N THR A 120 25.48 17.90 0.17
CA THR A 120 24.30 18.73 0.37
C THR A 120 24.41 20.05 -0.37
N SER A 121 25.58 20.70 -0.32
CA SER A 121 25.85 21.93 -1.05
C SER A 121 25.77 21.73 -2.57
N LEU A 122 26.36 20.67 -3.10
CA LEU A 122 26.26 20.32 -4.53
C LEU A 122 24.79 20.12 -4.97
N ARG A 123 24.00 19.48 -4.13
CA ARG A 123 22.57 19.28 -4.42
C ARG A 123 21.80 20.61 -4.39
N SER A 124 22.21 21.55 -3.55
CA SER A 124 21.58 22.88 -3.42
C SER A 124 21.93 23.81 -4.58
N VAL A 125 23.06 23.63 -5.26
CA VAL A 125 23.50 24.47 -6.40
C VAL A 125 22.40 24.54 -7.48
N LYS A 126 21.75 23.43 -7.79
CA LYS A 126 20.67 23.40 -8.78
C LYS A 126 19.52 24.36 -8.41
N TYR A 127 19.17 24.43 -7.14
CA TYR A 127 18.08 25.28 -6.65
C TYR A 127 18.51 26.75 -6.59
N ILE A 128 19.76 27.01 -6.17
CA ILE A 128 20.36 28.35 -6.16
C ILE A 128 20.39 28.89 -7.57
N TRP A 129 20.86 28.09 -8.54
CA TRP A 129 20.91 28.50 -9.95
C TRP A 129 19.51 28.81 -10.50
N LYS A 130 18.52 27.96 -10.20
CA LYS A 130 17.15 28.21 -10.61
C LYS A 130 16.56 29.47 -9.95
N GLY A 131 16.89 29.74 -8.69
CA GLY A 131 16.46 30.95 -8.00
C GLY A 131 17.09 32.22 -8.60
N LEU A 132 18.40 32.18 -8.93
CA LEU A 132 19.08 33.27 -9.59
C LEU A 132 18.56 33.59 -10.99
N THR A 133 18.24 32.55 -11.77
CA THR A 133 17.68 32.73 -13.11
C THR A 133 16.26 33.29 -13.08
N THR A 134 15.45 32.92 -12.11
CA THR A 134 14.08 33.48 -11.91
C THR A 134 14.14 34.94 -11.43
N LEU A 135 15.08 35.27 -10.56
CA LEU A 135 15.32 36.66 -10.12
C LEU A 135 15.81 37.54 -11.28
N ALA A 136 16.76 37.05 -12.09
CA ALA A 136 17.26 37.76 -13.27
C ALA A 136 16.21 37.98 -14.34
N ALA A 137 15.22 37.06 -14.45
CA ALA A 137 14.09 37.18 -15.37
C ALA A 137 12.96 38.10 -14.84
N GLY A 138 13.07 38.67 -13.65
CA GLY A 138 12.06 39.54 -13.05
C GLY A 138 10.76 38.86 -12.68
N LYS A 139 10.74 37.52 -12.71
CA LYS A 139 9.54 36.71 -12.37
C LYS A 139 9.66 36.19 -10.95
N ILE A 140 8.95 36.81 -10.03
CA ILE A 140 8.77 36.25 -8.69
C ILE A 140 7.59 35.27 -8.77
N GLU A 141 7.87 34.03 -9.11
CA GLU A 141 6.84 33.00 -9.05
C GLU A 141 6.64 32.54 -7.58
N ALA A 142 5.39 32.62 -7.10
CA ALA A 142 5.00 32.13 -5.77
C ALA A 142 5.35 30.66 -5.51
N VAL A 143 5.56 29.88 -6.59
CA VAL A 143 6.00 28.48 -6.56
C VAL A 143 7.43 28.34 -5.98
N SER A 144 8.31 29.31 -6.17
CA SER A 144 9.66 29.31 -5.57
C SER A 144 9.62 29.45 -4.05
N TYR A 145 8.62 30.16 -3.53
CA TYR A 145 8.47 30.38 -2.09
C TYR A 145 7.94 29.15 -1.35
N THR A 146 7.03 28.40 -1.95
CA THR A 146 6.48 27.16 -1.38
C THR A 146 7.51 26.03 -1.37
N HIS A 147 8.40 25.96 -2.36
CA HIS A 147 9.49 24.99 -2.39
C HIS A 147 10.59 25.27 -1.35
N LEU A 148 10.93 26.53 -1.10
CA LEU A 148 11.87 26.92 -0.04
C LEU A 148 11.29 26.62 1.35
N ARG A 149 10.01 26.90 1.58
CA ARG A 149 9.34 26.66 2.86
C ARG A 149 9.15 25.16 3.15
N ALA A 150 8.91 24.32 2.13
CA ALA A 150 8.83 22.88 2.29
C ALA A 150 10.19 22.25 2.66
N HIS A 151 11.31 22.89 2.30
CA HIS A 151 12.65 22.44 2.70
C HIS A 151 13.02 22.82 4.14
N GLU A 152 12.52 23.94 4.65
CA GLU A 152 12.78 24.36 6.04
C GLU A 152 12.05 23.47 7.05
N THR A 153 10.85 23.00 6.73
CA THR A 153 10.09 22.09 7.61
C THR A 153 10.67 20.68 7.68
N THR A 154 11.50 20.26 6.73
CA THR A 154 12.20 18.96 6.78
C THR A 154 13.52 19.00 7.53
N LEU A 155 13.99 20.16 7.95
CA LEU A 155 15.23 20.35 8.72
C LEU A 155 15.00 20.36 10.25
N HIS A 156 13.74 20.42 10.71
CA HIS A 156 13.37 20.48 12.12
C HIS A 156 12.71 19.21 12.68
N LEU A 157 12.74 18.10 11.94
CA LEU A 157 12.29 16.77 12.42
C LEU A 157 13.48 15.80 12.50
#